data_b1b008e6308ef05920bccfcb11be1c90
#
_entry.id   b1b008e6308ef05920bccfcb11be1c90
#
_cell.length_a   1.000
_cell.length_b   1.000
_cell.length_c   1.000
_cell.angle_alpha   90.00
_cell.angle_beta   90.00
_cell.angle_gamma   90.00
#
_symmetry.space_group_name_H-M   'P 1'
#
loop_
_entity.id
_entity.type
_entity.pdbx_description
1 polymer ?
#
loop_
_entity_poly.entity_id
_entity_poly.type
_entity_poly.pdbx_seq_one_letter_code
_entity_poly.pdbx_strand_id
1 'polypeptide(L)'
;MQLSTWNINSLTVRLPQVLEWLAANPVDALGLQELKLTDDKFPHLELEAAGYQCVSHGQKTYNGVAIVSRLPISDVVRNLPNFADEQARVITATLATAQGPLRLINAYFVNGQAPGTDKFAYKLRWLAALTEWVRSQLAHYPRLVLMGDFNVAPDD
;
A
#
# COMPACT_ATOMS: atom_id res chain seq x y z
N MET A 1 -17.77 6.52 1.01
CA MET A 1 -16.64 5.71 0.51
C MET A 1 -15.95 5.04 1.67
N GLN A 2 -15.65 3.76 1.53
CA GLN A 2 -14.97 2.99 2.57
C GLN A 2 -13.62 2.51 2.07
N LEU A 3 -12.57 2.87 2.80
CA LEU A 3 -11.20 2.43 2.55
C LEU A 3 -10.71 1.67 3.77
N SER A 4 -9.98 0.60 3.58
CA SER A 4 -9.41 -0.19 4.65
C SER A 4 -7.93 -0.46 4.39
N THR A 5 -7.21 -0.71 5.46
CA THR A 5 -5.79 -1.08 5.40
C THR A 5 -5.56 -2.30 6.28
N TRP A 6 -4.68 -3.21 5.83
CA TRP A 6 -4.44 -4.47 6.52
C TRP A 6 -3.02 -4.96 6.26
N ASN A 7 -2.22 -5.04 7.32
CA ASN A 7 -0.95 -5.76 7.24
C ASN A 7 -1.26 -7.26 7.25
N ILE A 8 -1.11 -7.89 6.09
CA ILE A 8 -1.57 -9.26 5.88
C ILE A 8 -0.55 -10.32 6.34
N ASN A 9 0.68 -9.92 6.54
CA ASN A 9 1.77 -10.81 6.95
C ASN A 9 1.75 -12.15 6.18
N SER A 10 2.02 -12.05 4.90
CA SER A 10 1.96 -13.11 3.88
C SER A 10 0.56 -13.29 3.28
N LEU A 11 0.41 -12.80 2.06
CA LEU A 11 -0.84 -12.94 1.31
C LEU A 11 -1.09 -14.40 0.93
N THR A 12 -0.03 -15.15 0.61
CA THR A 12 -0.17 -16.57 0.27
C THR A 12 -0.86 -17.35 1.39
N VAL A 13 -0.48 -17.07 2.63
CA VAL A 13 -1.06 -17.74 3.80
C VAL A 13 -2.50 -17.30 4.06
N ARG A 14 -2.80 -16.02 3.82
CA ARG A 14 -4.06 -15.42 4.28
C ARG A 14 -5.06 -15.09 3.16
N LEU A 15 -4.79 -15.50 1.94
CA LEU A 15 -5.70 -15.21 0.83
C LEU A 15 -7.15 -15.65 1.10
N PRO A 16 -7.41 -16.87 1.62
CA PRO A 16 -8.79 -17.26 1.92
C PRO A 16 -9.47 -16.32 2.91
N GLN A 17 -8.74 -15.85 3.92
CA GLN A 17 -9.26 -14.90 4.91
C GLN A 17 -9.56 -13.54 4.30
N VAL A 18 -8.71 -13.08 3.38
CA VAL A 18 -8.92 -11.81 2.67
C VAL A 18 -10.19 -11.90 1.82
N LEU A 19 -10.36 -12.97 1.07
CA LEU A 19 -11.55 -13.17 0.23
C LEU A 19 -12.82 -13.25 1.08
N GLU A 20 -12.77 -13.96 2.17
CA GLU A 20 -13.91 -14.07 3.11
C GLU A 20 -14.25 -12.71 3.71
N TRP A 21 -13.22 -11.97 4.14
CA TRP A 21 -13.42 -10.64 4.73
C TRP A 21 -14.03 -9.66 3.71
N LEU A 22 -13.54 -9.66 2.48
CA LEU A 22 -14.06 -8.80 1.42
C LEU A 22 -15.52 -9.13 1.07
N ALA A 23 -15.88 -10.40 1.11
CA ALA A 23 -17.26 -10.81 0.89
C ALA A 23 -18.20 -10.28 1.99
N ALA A 24 -17.73 -10.25 3.23
CA ALA A 24 -18.48 -9.73 4.36
C ALA A 24 -18.40 -8.20 4.48
N ASN A 25 -17.35 -7.59 3.98
CA ASN A 25 -17.08 -6.15 4.09
C ASN A 25 -16.70 -5.59 2.72
N PRO A 26 -17.67 -5.29 1.84
CA PRO A 26 -17.38 -4.87 0.48
C PRO A 26 -16.91 -3.41 0.42
N VAL A 27 -15.68 -3.17 0.88
CA VAL A 27 -15.06 -1.84 0.86
C VAL A 27 -14.77 -1.40 -0.58
N ASP A 28 -14.64 -0.10 -0.79
CA ASP A 28 -14.28 0.44 -2.10
C ASP A 28 -12.82 0.13 -2.46
N ALA A 29 -11.92 0.21 -1.49
CA ALA A 29 -10.54 -0.20 -1.67
C ALA A 29 -9.91 -0.69 -0.37
N LEU A 30 -8.95 -1.61 -0.52
CA LEU A 30 -8.19 -2.21 0.57
C LEU A 30 -6.72 -2.10 0.24
N GLY A 31 -5.94 -1.48 1.15
CA GLY A 31 -4.48 -1.47 1.06
C GLY A 31 -3.89 -2.62 1.87
N LEU A 32 -3.03 -3.40 1.24
CA LEU A 32 -2.35 -4.52 1.87
C LEU A 32 -0.87 -4.21 2.06
N GLN A 33 -0.31 -4.63 3.16
CA GLN A 33 1.12 -4.54 3.46
C GLN A 33 1.65 -5.93 3.84
N GLU A 34 2.96 -6.12 3.66
CA GLU A 34 3.66 -7.38 3.89
C GLU A 34 3.09 -8.54 3.10
N LEU A 35 3.00 -8.35 1.78
CA LEU A 35 2.55 -9.40 0.86
C LEU A 35 3.46 -10.63 0.90
N LYS A 36 4.77 -10.41 0.99
CA LYS A 36 5.82 -11.45 1.03
C LYS A 36 5.77 -12.37 -0.20
N LEU A 37 5.47 -11.79 -1.35
CA LEU A 37 5.49 -12.51 -2.63
C LEU A 37 5.79 -11.54 -3.77
N THR A 38 6.27 -12.08 -4.88
CA THR A 38 6.56 -11.31 -6.08
C THR A 38 5.29 -11.03 -6.88
N ASP A 39 5.34 -10.02 -7.76
CA ASP A 39 4.16 -9.58 -8.52
C ASP A 39 3.60 -10.67 -9.43
N ASP A 40 4.47 -11.52 -9.99
CA ASP A 40 4.04 -12.62 -10.85
C ASP A 40 3.20 -13.68 -10.11
N LYS A 41 3.32 -13.73 -8.78
CA LYS A 41 2.57 -14.65 -7.93
C LYS A 41 1.35 -14.02 -7.27
N PHE A 42 1.12 -12.74 -7.51
CA PHE A 42 -0.03 -12.06 -6.93
C PHE A 42 -1.33 -12.68 -7.45
N PRO A 43 -2.30 -12.99 -6.56
CA PRO A 43 -3.51 -13.74 -6.93
C PRO A 43 -4.56 -12.84 -7.60
N HIS A 44 -4.26 -12.32 -8.78
CA HIS A 44 -5.16 -11.45 -9.54
C HIS A 44 -6.49 -12.14 -9.87
N LEU A 45 -6.43 -13.39 -10.31
CA LEU A 45 -7.64 -14.09 -10.77
C LEU A 45 -8.65 -14.29 -9.65
N GLU A 46 -8.18 -14.66 -8.47
CA GLU A 46 -9.05 -14.90 -7.30
C GLU A 46 -9.70 -13.61 -6.84
N LEU A 47 -8.97 -12.50 -6.84
CA LEU A 47 -9.50 -11.20 -6.43
C LEU A 47 -10.41 -10.60 -7.52
N GLU A 48 -10.09 -10.78 -8.79
CA GLU A 48 -10.95 -10.37 -9.88
C GLU A 48 -12.29 -11.12 -9.84
N ALA A 49 -12.25 -12.41 -9.54
CA ALA A 49 -13.47 -13.21 -9.38
C ALA A 49 -14.34 -12.69 -8.23
N ALA A 50 -13.74 -12.08 -7.23
CA ALA A 50 -14.44 -11.45 -6.11
C ALA A 50 -14.93 -10.01 -6.42
N GLY A 51 -14.63 -9.48 -7.60
CA GLY A 51 -15.09 -8.16 -8.04
C GLY A 51 -14.07 -7.04 -7.85
N TYR A 52 -12.78 -7.36 -7.69
CA TYR A 52 -11.75 -6.38 -7.40
C TYR A 52 -10.66 -6.35 -8.48
N GLN A 53 -10.24 -5.14 -8.85
CA GLN A 53 -9.01 -4.91 -9.59
C GLN A 53 -7.86 -4.75 -8.59
N CYS A 54 -6.66 -5.15 -8.97
CA CYS A 54 -5.52 -5.09 -8.07
C CYS A 54 -4.28 -4.59 -8.77
N VAL A 55 -3.48 -3.82 -8.03
CA VAL A 55 -2.11 -3.47 -8.41
C VAL A 55 -1.22 -3.80 -7.23
N SER A 56 0.00 -4.23 -7.52
CA SER A 56 0.94 -4.63 -6.48
C SER A 56 2.36 -4.18 -6.79
N HIS A 57 3.14 -4.06 -5.74
CA HIS A 57 4.59 -3.91 -5.79
C HIS A 57 5.16 -4.87 -4.77
N GLY A 58 5.58 -6.04 -5.22
CA GLY A 58 5.99 -7.13 -4.36
C GLY A 58 7.47 -7.42 -4.45
N GLN A 59 7.93 -8.19 -3.48
CA GLN A 59 9.26 -8.78 -3.46
C GLN A 59 9.20 -10.08 -2.68
N LYS A 60 10.17 -10.95 -2.94
CA LYS A 60 10.23 -12.26 -2.30
C LYS A 60 10.50 -12.11 -0.79
N THR A 61 9.81 -12.88 0.03
CA THR A 61 10.06 -13.09 1.47
C THR A 61 9.67 -11.91 2.36
N TYR A 62 9.98 -10.69 1.96
CA TYR A 62 9.78 -9.48 2.79
C TYR A 62 8.95 -8.45 2.07
N ASN A 63 8.36 -7.53 2.84
CA ASN A 63 7.69 -6.33 2.33
C ASN A 63 6.57 -6.66 1.32
N GLY A 64 6.31 -5.75 0.40
CA GLY A 64 5.26 -5.87 -0.60
C GLY A 64 3.99 -5.16 -0.20
N VAL A 65 3.46 -4.36 -1.11
CA VAL A 65 2.25 -3.57 -0.91
C VAL A 65 1.33 -3.74 -2.10
N ALA A 66 0.01 -3.63 -1.85
CA ALA A 66 -0.98 -3.74 -2.91
C ALA A 66 -2.17 -2.84 -2.64
N ILE A 67 -2.85 -2.49 -3.72
CA ILE A 67 -4.17 -1.85 -3.67
C ILE A 67 -5.16 -2.79 -4.33
N VAL A 68 -6.19 -3.16 -3.60
CA VAL A 68 -7.30 -4.00 -4.04
C VAL A 68 -8.53 -3.11 -4.11
N SER A 69 -9.14 -2.92 -5.28
CA SER A 69 -10.15 -1.89 -5.48
C SER A 69 -11.34 -2.38 -6.31
N ARG A 70 -12.53 -2.00 -5.89
CA ARG A 70 -13.74 -2.14 -6.71
C ARG A 70 -13.86 -1.04 -7.75
N LEU A 71 -13.11 0.05 -7.56
CA LEU A 71 -13.11 1.21 -8.46
C LEU A 71 -11.98 1.06 -9.49
N PRO A 72 -12.16 1.62 -10.70
CA PRO A 72 -11.09 1.58 -11.70
C PRO A 72 -9.81 2.23 -11.18
N ILE A 73 -8.67 1.59 -11.48
CA ILE A 73 -7.35 2.02 -11.04
C ILE A 73 -6.57 2.56 -12.24
N SER A 74 -5.87 3.69 -12.06
CA SER A 74 -5.00 4.28 -13.06
C SER A 74 -3.78 4.94 -12.42
N ASP A 75 -2.83 5.36 -13.25
CA ASP A 75 -1.64 6.15 -12.86
C ASP A 75 -0.90 5.54 -11.67
N VAL A 76 -0.54 4.27 -11.80
CA VAL A 76 0.13 3.51 -10.75
C VAL A 76 1.61 3.88 -10.70
N VAL A 77 2.09 4.19 -9.48
CA VAL A 77 3.51 4.44 -9.23
C VAL A 77 3.97 3.48 -8.13
N ARG A 78 5.01 2.72 -8.41
CA ARG A 78 5.60 1.76 -7.47
C ARG A 78 6.80 2.36 -6.80
N ASN A 79 6.80 2.32 -5.46
CA ASN A 79 7.77 2.98 -4.60
C ASN A 79 7.78 4.50 -4.74
N LEU A 80 8.82 5.13 -4.20
CA LEU A 80 9.00 6.59 -4.22
C LEU A 80 9.94 6.94 -5.36
N PRO A 81 9.49 7.74 -6.36
CA PRO A 81 10.34 8.07 -7.51
C PRO A 81 11.62 8.83 -7.14
N ASN A 82 11.58 9.55 -6.01
CA ASN A 82 12.67 10.37 -5.52
C ASN A 82 13.59 9.63 -4.52
N PHE A 83 13.44 8.31 -4.39
CA PHE A 83 14.21 7.53 -3.42
C PHE A 83 14.46 6.13 -3.98
N ALA A 84 15.68 5.89 -4.46
CA ALA A 84 16.07 4.59 -5.02
C ALA A 84 16.09 3.56 -3.89
N ASP A 85 15.23 2.54 -3.98
CA ASP A 85 15.05 1.57 -2.93
C ASP A 85 14.63 0.23 -3.53
N GLU A 86 15.28 -0.84 -3.09
CA GLU A 86 14.91 -2.21 -3.47
C GLU A 86 13.73 -2.75 -2.64
N GLN A 87 13.47 -2.14 -1.49
CA GLN A 87 12.38 -2.58 -0.61
C GLN A 87 11.03 -2.09 -1.14
N ALA A 88 10.11 -3.02 -1.34
CA ALA A 88 8.78 -2.73 -1.87
C ALA A 88 7.87 -2.25 -0.74
N ARG A 89 7.80 -0.93 -0.53
CA ARG A 89 7.11 -0.33 0.61
C ARG A 89 5.98 0.62 0.26
N VAL A 90 5.92 1.11 -0.98
CA VAL A 90 4.93 2.13 -1.35
C VAL A 90 4.31 1.79 -2.69
N ILE A 91 3.00 1.93 -2.79
CA ILE A 91 2.29 1.92 -4.06
C ILE A 91 1.27 3.04 -4.06
N THR A 92 1.26 3.80 -5.15
CA THR A 92 0.37 4.95 -5.34
C THR A 92 -0.48 4.70 -6.57
N ALA A 93 -1.77 5.03 -6.49
CA ALA A 93 -2.66 4.89 -7.63
C ALA A 93 -3.78 5.92 -7.55
N THR A 94 -4.42 6.15 -8.70
CA THR A 94 -5.62 6.97 -8.78
C THR A 94 -6.83 6.04 -8.90
N LEU A 95 -7.83 6.27 -8.07
CA LEU A 95 -9.11 5.55 -8.11
C LEU A 95 -10.17 6.48 -8.68
N ALA A 96 -10.94 5.97 -9.64
CA ALA A 96 -12.05 6.73 -10.23
C ALA A 96 -13.26 6.63 -9.30
N THR A 97 -13.64 7.74 -8.66
CA THR A 97 -14.82 7.79 -7.78
C THR A 97 -15.92 8.65 -8.40
N ALA A 98 -17.12 8.54 -7.85
CA ALA A 98 -18.27 9.34 -8.30
C ALA A 98 -18.04 10.85 -8.11
N GLN A 99 -17.18 11.25 -7.17
CA GLN A 99 -16.86 12.63 -6.88
C GLN A 99 -15.56 13.10 -7.54
N GLY A 100 -15.00 12.31 -8.46
CA GLY A 100 -13.75 12.61 -9.14
C GLY A 100 -12.60 11.71 -8.68
N PRO A 101 -11.38 11.96 -9.19
CA PRO A 101 -10.25 11.09 -8.87
C PRO A 101 -9.85 11.20 -7.40
N LEU A 102 -9.54 10.06 -6.80
CA LEU A 102 -8.95 9.95 -5.48
C LEU A 102 -7.54 9.39 -5.63
N ARG A 103 -6.54 10.13 -5.14
CA ARG A 103 -5.16 9.65 -5.12
C ARG A 103 -4.92 8.89 -3.83
N LEU A 104 -4.52 7.63 -3.94
CA LEU A 104 -4.33 6.75 -2.81
C LEU A 104 -2.86 6.34 -2.74
N ILE A 105 -2.23 6.58 -1.59
CA ILE A 105 -0.87 6.13 -1.30
C ILE A 105 -0.97 5.08 -0.19
N ASN A 106 -0.55 3.86 -0.50
CA ASN A 106 -0.49 2.78 0.48
C ASN A 106 0.98 2.52 0.81
N ALA A 107 1.35 2.65 2.07
CA ALA A 107 2.73 2.60 2.50
C ALA A 107 2.92 1.63 3.68
N TYR A 108 4.00 0.86 3.61
CA TYR A 108 4.49 0.04 4.70
C TYR A 108 5.71 0.76 5.29
N PHE A 109 5.49 1.48 6.38
CA PHE A 109 6.51 2.34 6.97
C PHE A 109 7.67 1.50 7.53
N VAL A 110 8.86 2.08 7.43
CA VAL A 110 10.08 1.42 7.92
C VAL A 110 10.01 1.27 9.43
N ASN A 111 10.32 0.06 9.92
CA ASN A 111 10.55 -0.17 11.34
C ASN A 111 12.02 0.18 11.63
N GLY A 112 12.24 1.35 12.23
CA GLY A 112 13.58 1.89 12.47
C GLY A 112 14.30 1.31 13.67
N GLN A 113 13.64 0.42 14.43
CA GLN A 113 14.16 -0.13 15.69
C GLN A 113 14.51 0.99 16.68
N ALA A 114 15.79 1.19 17.00
CA ALA A 114 16.23 2.17 18.00
C ALA A 114 17.01 3.32 17.35
N PRO A 115 16.94 4.53 17.91
CA PRO A 115 17.78 5.64 17.44
C PRO A 115 19.27 5.28 17.42
N GLY A 116 20.01 5.83 16.44
CA GLY A 116 21.44 5.60 16.31
C GLY A 116 21.82 4.35 15.53
N THR A 117 20.85 3.57 15.05
CA THR A 117 21.11 2.41 14.19
C THR A 117 21.06 2.79 12.72
N ASP A 118 21.64 1.96 11.85
CA ASP A 118 21.54 2.14 10.38
C ASP A 118 20.09 2.06 9.90
N LYS A 119 19.30 1.18 10.52
CA LYS A 119 17.88 1.06 10.21
C LYS A 119 17.10 2.34 10.57
N PHE A 120 17.46 2.97 11.66
CA PHE A 120 16.84 4.23 12.05
C PHE A 120 17.20 5.36 11.07
N ALA A 121 18.48 5.43 10.66
CA ALA A 121 18.92 6.39 9.65
C ALA A 121 18.21 6.19 8.31
N TYR A 122 18.05 4.94 7.88
CA TYR A 122 17.27 4.59 6.70
C TYR A 122 15.82 5.07 6.83
N LYS A 123 15.20 4.82 7.98
CA LYS A 123 13.82 5.26 8.25
C LYS A 123 13.68 6.77 8.09
N LEU A 124 14.62 7.54 8.62
CA LEU A 124 14.57 9.01 8.51
C LEU A 124 14.67 9.49 7.07
N ARG A 125 15.58 8.89 6.28
CA ARG A 125 15.70 9.22 4.85
C ARG A 125 14.44 8.82 4.08
N TRP A 126 13.89 7.66 4.38
CA TRP A 126 12.65 7.17 3.75
C TRP A 126 11.47 8.07 4.08
N LEU A 127 11.33 8.49 5.35
CA LEU A 127 10.26 9.40 5.76
C LEU A 127 10.37 10.76 5.06
N ALA A 128 11.59 11.28 4.91
CA ALA A 128 11.80 12.52 4.17
C ALA A 128 11.35 12.39 2.71
N ALA A 129 11.71 11.29 2.08
CA ALA A 129 11.31 11.02 0.68
C ALA A 129 9.80 10.83 0.55
N LEU A 130 9.17 10.14 1.50
CA LEU A 130 7.71 9.97 1.51
C LEU A 130 7.00 11.33 1.69
N THR A 131 7.50 12.18 2.57
CA THR A 131 6.94 13.53 2.79
C THR A 131 6.98 14.34 1.50
N GLU A 132 8.10 14.32 0.79
CA GLU A 132 8.25 14.99 -0.50
C GLU A 132 7.25 14.44 -1.52
N TRP A 133 7.09 13.12 -1.57
CA TRP A 133 6.16 12.48 -2.49
C TRP A 133 4.72 12.89 -2.20
N VAL A 134 4.30 12.84 -0.94
CA VAL A 134 2.96 13.28 -0.54
C VAL A 134 2.72 14.74 -0.93
N ARG A 135 3.71 15.60 -0.66
CA ARG A 135 3.60 17.03 -0.98
C ARG A 135 3.44 17.25 -2.48
N SER A 136 4.24 16.56 -3.30
CA SER A 136 4.14 16.66 -4.76
C SER A 136 2.80 16.16 -5.29
N GLN A 137 2.28 15.08 -4.71
CA GLN A 137 0.99 14.54 -5.11
C GLN A 137 -0.18 15.44 -4.72
N LEU A 138 -0.12 16.08 -3.57
CA LEU A 138 -1.15 17.03 -3.14
C LEU A 138 -1.26 18.24 -4.07
N ALA A 139 -0.17 18.64 -4.71
CA ALA A 139 -0.18 19.72 -5.67
C ALA A 139 -1.03 19.41 -6.91
N HIS A 140 -1.19 18.13 -7.24
CA HIS A 140 -1.92 17.67 -8.43
C HIS A 140 -3.26 17.01 -8.09
N TYR A 141 -3.40 16.46 -6.89
CA TYR A 141 -4.57 15.70 -6.46
C TYR A 141 -5.09 16.26 -5.14
N PRO A 142 -6.11 17.14 -5.16
CA PRO A 142 -6.63 17.71 -3.92
C PRO A 142 -7.30 16.67 -3.01
N ARG A 143 -7.79 15.55 -3.60
CA ARG A 143 -8.33 14.44 -2.83
C ARG A 143 -7.28 13.35 -2.77
N LEU A 144 -6.58 13.26 -1.64
CA LEU A 144 -5.50 12.32 -1.41
C LEU A 144 -5.65 11.64 -0.06
N VAL A 145 -5.42 10.33 -0.04
CA VAL A 145 -5.38 9.54 1.19
C VAL A 145 -4.04 8.84 1.27
N LEU A 146 -3.37 9.00 2.41
CA LEU A 146 -2.21 8.20 2.78
C LEU A 146 -2.66 7.19 3.84
N MET A 147 -2.50 5.92 3.55
CA MET A 147 -2.83 4.85 4.49
C MET A 147 -1.75 3.78 4.49
N GLY A 148 -1.84 2.87 5.44
CA GLY A 148 -0.92 1.74 5.53
C GLY A 148 -0.60 1.36 6.95
N ASP A 149 0.52 0.68 7.10
CA ASP A 149 1.08 0.30 8.39
C ASP A 149 2.22 1.27 8.73
N PHE A 150 1.97 2.15 9.67
CA PHE A 150 2.90 3.24 9.98
C PHE A 150 4.06 2.80 10.86
N ASN A 151 4.00 1.61 11.43
CA ASN A 151 5.07 1.08 12.30
C ASN A 151 5.47 2.06 13.40
N VAL A 152 4.50 2.75 13.96
CA VAL A 152 4.67 3.71 15.04
C VAL A 152 3.73 3.31 16.16
N ALA A 153 4.28 3.06 17.35
CA ALA A 153 3.46 2.83 18.53
C ALA A 153 3.12 4.19 19.16
N PRO A 154 1.86 4.42 19.51
CA PRO A 154 1.54 5.60 20.32
C PRO A 154 2.19 5.51 21.68
N ASP A 155 2.45 6.66 22.31
CA ASP A 155 2.97 6.70 23.67
C ASP A 155 2.00 6.01 24.64
N ASP A 156 2.56 5.36 25.61
CA ASP A 156 1.80 4.68 26.65
C ASP A 156 0.99 5.64 27.52
#